data_004f2a106961bb3907d31d8c24f18317
#
_entry.id   004f2a106961bb3907d31d8c24f18317
#
_cell.length_a   1.000
_cell.length_b   1.000
_cell.length_c   1.000
_cell.angle_alpha   90.00
_cell.angle_beta   90.00
_cell.angle_gamma   90.00
#
_symmetry.space_group_name_H-M   'P 1'
#
loop_
_entity.id
_entity.type
_entity.pdbx_description
1 polymer ?
#
loop_
_entity_poly.entity_id
_entity_poly.type
_entity_poly.pdbx_seq_one_letter_code
_entity_poly.pdbx_strand_id
1 'polypeptide(L)'
;KTQNGGITYRLGNSRDNQFAVGVNVQQSKLESERVFPTTTFINKTFSNILPNLQWSRKISPKSSFRLFYRASTNAPSVNQLQDVVNSSNVLLLSSGNPELKQQTSHFLSGRYTFTNTQKGQSLFANIFLQASQDYITNATFRASQDSVIQQGIVLKQGSQLIKPINLDGYKSLRSFFFFFMPVKFIKSNINLNSGFSYSKLPGQVNYVNSVTDNYTYSTGVGVASN
;
A
#
# COMPACT_ATOMS: atom_id res chain seq x y z
N LYS A 1 -16.90 13.29 0.99
CA LYS A 1 -17.68 13.07 -0.24
C LYS A 1 -16.73 12.94 -1.41
N THR A 2 -16.86 11.87 -2.21
CA THR A 2 -15.97 11.62 -3.35
C THR A 2 -16.80 11.46 -4.61
N GLN A 3 -16.36 12.08 -5.69
CA GLN A 3 -16.91 11.94 -7.04
C GLN A 3 -15.81 11.40 -7.96
N ASN A 4 -16.14 10.42 -8.80
CA ASN A 4 -15.25 9.81 -9.76
C ASN A 4 -15.88 9.78 -11.15
N GLY A 5 -15.08 10.11 -12.16
CA GLY A 5 -15.44 9.96 -13.56
C GLY A 5 -14.24 9.48 -14.34
N GLY A 6 -14.42 8.66 -15.36
CA GLY A 6 -13.29 8.16 -16.13
C GLY A 6 -13.64 7.63 -17.50
N ILE A 7 -12.62 7.48 -18.32
CA ILE A 7 -12.70 6.92 -19.67
C ILE A 7 -11.74 5.75 -19.75
N THR A 8 -12.20 4.66 -20.32
CA THR A 8 -11.37 3.46 -20.55
C THR A 8 -11.50 3.03 -22.01
N TYR A 9 -10.38 2.93 -22.67
CA TYR A 9 -10.28 2.34 -24.00
C TYR A 9 -9.91 0.86 -23.88
N ARG A 10 -10.65 0.01 -24.60
CA ARG A 10 -10.47 -1.44 -24.53
C ARG A 10 -10.31 -2.04 -25.90
N LEU A 11 -9.28 -2.86 -26.08
CA LEU A 11 -9.01 -3.67 -27.26
C LEU A 11 -9.10 -5.15 -26.89
N GLY A 12 -9.63 -5.95 -27.80
CA GLY A 12 -9.79 -7.40 -27.65
C GLY A 12 -11.17 -7.82 -27.18
N ASN A 13 -11.63 -8.97 -27.65
CA ASN A 13 -13.01 -9.45 -27.50
C ASN A 13 -13.16 -10.54 -26.43
N SER A 14 -12.06 -10.99 -25.82
CA SER A 14 -12.10 -12.06 -24.82
C SER A 14 -11.32 -11.68 -23.57
N ARG A 15 -11.70 -12.27 -22.43
CA ARG A 15 -10.97 -12.11 -21.16
C ARG A 15 -9.53 -12.59 -21.23
N ASP A 16 -9.22 -13.47 -22.17
CA ASP A 16 -7.90 -14.09 -22.34
C ASP A 16 -6.94 -13.24 -23.18
N ASN A 17 -7.47 -12.40 -24.09
CA ASN A 17 -6.69 -11.49 -24.94
C ASN A 17 -7.34 -10.11 -24.92
N GLN A 18 -6.95 -9.32 -23.95
CA GLN A 18 -7.54 -8.00 -23.71
C GLN A 18 -6.44 -7.01 -23.31
N PHE A 19 -6.50 -5.83 -23.88
CA PHE A 19 -5.75 -4.67 -23.47
C PHE A 19 -6.74 -3.54 -23.14
N ALA A 20 -6.63 -2.95 -21.96
CA ALA A 20 -7.44 -1.82 -21.57
C ALA A 20 -6.54 -0.78 -20.91
N VAL A 21 -6.68 0.47 -21.33
CA VAL A 21 -6.05 1.63 -20.70
C VAL A 21 -7.09 2.67 -20.40
N GLY A 22 -7.02 3.25 -19.22
CA GLY A 22 -7.99 4.23 -18.79
C GLY A 22 -7.40 5.30 -17.89
N VAL A 23 -8.15 6.36 -17.74
CA VAL A 23 -7.86 7.47 -16.83
C VAL A 23 -9.14 7.80 -16.07
N ASN A 24 -9.04 7.85 -14.75
CA ASN A 24 -10.10 8.32 -13.87
C ASN A 24 -9.71 9.68 -13.28
N VAL A 25 -10.65 10.58 -13.24
CA VAL A 25 -10.54 11.85 -12.49
C VAL A 25 -11.35 11.69 -11.22
N GLN A 26 -10.71 11.96 -10.11
CA GLN A 26 -11.32 11.88 -8.78
C GLN A 26 -11.28 13.24 -8.11
N GLN A 27 -12.42 13.69 -7.59
CA GLN A 27 -12.50 14.83 -6.69
C GLN A 27 -13.04 14.36 -5.35
N SER A 28 -12.27 14.61 -4.29
CA SER A 28 -12.63 14.25 -2.92
C SER A 28 -12.69 15.49 -2.05
N LYS A 29 -13.81 15.70 -1.39
CA LYS A 29 -14.01 16.79 -0.43
C LYS A 29 -14.13 16.22 0.96
N LEU A 30 -13.28 16.69 1.87
CA LEU A 30 -13.29 16.37 3.28
C LEU A 30 -13.70 17.61 4.06
N GLU A 31 -14.86 17.53 4.70
CA GLU A 31 -15.40 18.56 5.57
C GLU A 31 -15.63 17.94 6.96
N SER A 32 -15.17 18.61 7.99
CA SER A 32 -15.43 18.25 9.37
C SER A 32 -15.47 19.50 10.23
N GLU A 33 -16.44 19.54 11.11
CA GLU A 33 -16.55 20.53 12.17
C GLU A 33 -16.40 19.81 13.51
N ARG A 34 -15.58 20.35 14.37
CA ARG A 34 -15.42 19.92 15.76
C ARG A 34 -15.71 21.09 16.67
N VAL A 35 -16.59 20.90 17.64
CA VAL A 35 -17.06 21.98 18.52
C VAL A 35 -16.33 21.98 19.87
N PHE A 36 -15.82 20.81 20.32
CA PHE A 36 -15.19 20.68 21.64
C PHE A 36 -13.83 19.95 21.53
N PRO A 37 -12.78 20.33 22.32
CA PRO A 37 -12.67 21.43 23.28
C PRO A 37 -12.53 22.81 22.63
N THR A 38 -12.15 22.87 21.35
CA THR A 38 -12.05 24.09 20.54
C THR A 38 -12.73 23.88 19.19
N THR A 39 -13.44 24.89 18.70
CA THR A 39 -14.06 24.83 17.38
C THR A 39 -12.96 24.77 16.31
N THR A 40 -12.96 23.72 15.51
CA THR A 40 -12.02 23.53 14.41
C THR A 40 -12.76 23.11 13.16
N PHE A 41 -12.53 23.80 12.05
CA PHE A 41 -13.08 23.47 10.74
C PHE A 41 -11.98 22.88 9.85
N ILE A 42 -12.28 21.74 9.26
CA ILE A 42 -11.47 21.15 8.20
C ILE A 42 -12.28 21.20 6.92
N ASN A 43 -11.74 21.87 5.89
CA ASN A 43 -12.32 21.89 4.55
C ASN A 43 -11.18 21.71 3.55
N LYS A 44 -11.02 20.48 3.05
CA LYS A 44 -10.00 20.12 2.08
C LYS A 44 -10.62 19.49 0.85
N THR A 45 -10.20 19.95 -0.31
CA THR A 45 -10.58 19.38 -1.61
C THR A 45 -9.33 18.85 -2.29
N PHE A 46 -9.41 17.61 -2.76
CA PHE A 46 -8.33 16.93 -3.48
C PHE A 46 -8.84 16.57 -4.88
N SER A 47 -8.06 16.88 -5.90
CA SER A 47 -8.33 16.51 -7.29
C SER A 47 -7.18 15.70 -7.84
N ASN A 48 -7.46 14.53 -8.41
CA ASN A 48 -6.45 13.58 -8.85
C ASN A 48 -6.80 13.01 -10.22
N ILE A 49 -5.74 12.72 -10.98
CA ILE A 49 -5.81 11.97 -12.23
C ILE A 49 -5.21 10.59 -11.94
N LEU A 50 -6.00 9.54 -12.12
CA LEU A 50 -5.68 8.18 -11.72
C LEU A 50 -5.66 7.26 -12.94
N PRO A 51 -4.49 7.06 -13.58
CA PRO A 51 -4.35 6.14 -14.69
C PRO A 51 -4.49 4.68 -14.24
N ASN A 52 -5.00 3.85 -15.15
CA ASN A 52 -5.08 2.41 -14.97
C ASN A 52 -4.79 1.69 -16.28
N LEU A 53 -4.29 0.45 -16.17
CA LEU A 53 -3.98 -0.41 -17.29
C LEU A 53 -4.29 -1.86 -16.91
N GLN A 54 -4.88 -2.57 -17.82
CA GLN A 54 -5.08 -4.01 -17.73
C GLN A 54 -4.65 -4.66 -19.04
N TRP A 55 -3.78 -5.65 -18.97
CA TRP A 55 -3.38 -6.46 -20.09
C TRP A 55 -3.47 -7.93 -19.74
N SER A 56 -4.23 -8.67 -20.50
CA SER A 56 -4.37 -10.13 -20.39
C SER A 56 -4.02 -10.75 -21.72
N ARG A 57 -3.19 -11.77 -21.72
CA ARG A 57 -2.82 -12.50 -22.91
C ARG A 57 -2.69 -13.99 -22.65
N LYS A 58 -3.38 -14.77 -23.47
CA LYS A 58 -3.19 -16.21 -23.58
C LYS A 58 -2.00 -16.46 -24.50
N ILE A 59 -0.87 -16.91 -23.93
CA ILE A 59 0.37 -17.16 -24.67
C ILE A 59 0.26 -18.48 -25.41
N SER A 60 -0.37 -19.47 -24.76
CA SER A 60 -0.63 -20.80 -25.34
C SER A 60 -1.90 -21.39 -24.74
N PRO A 61 -2.40 -22.54 -25.23
CA PRO A 61 -3.52 -23.22 -24.58
C PRO A 61 -3.29 -23.57 -23.10
N LYS A 62 -2.02 -23.62 -22.68
CA LYS A 62 -1.60 -24.00 -21.32
C LYS A 62 -1.10 -22.82 -20.48
N SER A 63 -0.85 -21.64 -21.07
CA SER A 63 -0.25 -20.51 -20.35
C SER A 63 -0.93 -19.20 -20.66
N SER A 64 -1.05 -18.38 -19.62
CA SER A 64 -1.57 -17.02 -19.69
C SER A 64 -0.76 -16.06 -18.85
N PHE A 65 -0.74 -14.80 -19.28
CA PHE A 65 -0.12 -13.68 -18.58
C PHE A 65 -1.15 -12.59 -18.35
N ARG A 66 -1.10 -11.97 -17.18
CA ARG A 66 -1.92 -10.79 -16.84
C ARG A 66 -1.07 -9.75 -16.17
N LEU A 67 -1.22 -8.51 -16.63
CA LEU A 67 -0.63 -7.33 -16.03
C LEU A 67 -1.76 -6.37 -15.66
N PHE A 68 -1.67 -5.83 -14.47
CA PHE A 68 -2.60 -4.84 -13.97
C PHE A 68 -1.86 -3.72 -13.29
N TYR A 69 -2.17 -2.49 -13.68
CA TYR A 69 -1.66 -1.29 -13.04
C TYR A 69 -2.81 -0.35 -12.70
N ARG A 70 -2.72 0.28 -11.55
CA ARG A 70 -3.61 1.37 -11.16
C ARG A 70 -2.92 2.38 -10.26
N ALA A 71 -3.25 3.64 -10.45
CA ALA A 71 -3.04 4.69 -9.46
C ALA A 71 -4.27 4.81 -8.56
N SER A 72 -4.07 5.11 -7.29
CA SER A 72 -5.11 5.34 -6.30
C SER A 72 -4.63 6.33 -5.26
N THR A 73 -5.57 6.98 -4.58
CA THR A 73 -5.27 7.95 -3.54
C THR A 73 -5.85 7.53 -2.20
N ASN A 74 -5.19 7.95 -1.12
CA ASN A 74 -5.67 7.80 0.25
C ASN A 74 -5.64 9.17 0.94
N ALA A 75 -6.82 9.71 1.26
CA ALA A 75 -6.93 10.96 1.98
C ALA A 75 -6.57 10.77 3.46
N PRO A 76 -5.95 11.78 4.11
CA PRO A 76 -5.79 11.76 5.55
C PRO A 76 -7.14 11.66 6.26
N SER A 77 -7.18 10.98 7.39
CA SER A 77 -8.38 10.95 8.23
C SER A 77 -8.60 12.29 8.94
N VAL A 78 -9.83 12.54 9.39
CA VAL A 78 -10.17 13.74 10.17
C VAL A 78 -9.25 13.88 11.39
N ASN A 79 -9.03 12.77 12.14
CA ASN A 79 -8.17 12.78 13.32
C ASN A 79 -6.71 13.12 12.99
N GLN A 80 -6.22 12.68 11.84
CA GLN A 80 -4.87 13.04 11.40
C GLN A 80 -4.72 14.51 11.02
N LEU A 81 -5.81 15.17 10.62
CA LEU A 81 -5.81 16.58 10.23
C LEU A 81 -6.10 17.53 11.40
N GLN A 82 -6.62 17.05 12.50
CA GLN A 82 -6.94 17.89 13.67
C GLN A 82 -5.69 18.17 14.50
N ASP A 83 -5.25 19.42 14.56
CA ASP A 83 -4.11 19.85 15.40
C ASP A 83 -4.53 19.97 16.88
N VAL A 84 -4.91 18.83 17.46
CA VAL A 84 -5.29 18.70 18.85
C VAL A 84 -4.38 17.67 19.50
N VAL A 85 -3.73 18.09 20.58
CA VAL A 85 -2.84 17.20 21.34
C VAL A 85 -3.65 16.28 22.22
N ASN A 86 -3.45 14.98 22.04
CA ASN A 86 -3.92 13.96 22.98
C ASN A 86 -2.81 13.71 24.01
N SER A 87 -3.08 14.11 25.26
CA SER A 87 -2.18 13.98 26.41
C SER A 87 -2.66 12.94 27.42
N SER A 88 -3.54 12.03 27.03
CA SER A 88 -4.03 10.94 27.91
C SER A 88 -2.89 10.07 28.45
N ASN A 89 -1.81 9.95 27.72
CA ASN A 89 -0.56 9.34 28.16
C ASN A 89 0.55 10.41 28.14
N VAL A 90 1.00 10.78 29.33
CA VAL A 90 2.01 11.84 29.52
C VAL A 90 3.39 11.50 28.97
N LEU A 91 3.68 10.22 28.72
CA LEU A 91 4.93 9.74 28.12
C LEU A 91 4.84 9.62 26.59
N LEU A 92 3.62 9.53 26.05
CA LEU A 92 3.38 9.33 24.62
C LEU A 92 2.20 10.21 24.18
N LEU A 93 2.50 11.43 23.80
CA LEU A 93 1.53 12.37 23.26
C LEU A 93 1.36 12.16 21.77
N SER A 94 0.20 12.53 21.25
CA SER A 94 -0.02 12.56 19.81
C SER A 94 -0.78 13.80 19.39
N SER A 95 -0.51 14.32 18.20
CA SER A 95 -1.27 15.40 17.59
C SER A 95 -1.55 15.11 16.12
N GLY A 96 -2.55 15.74 15.55
CA GLY A 96 -2.73 15.73 14.10
C GLY A 96 -1.86 16.75 13.39
N ASN A 97 -2.00 16.82 12.08
CA ASN A 97 -1.28 17.72 11.19
C ASN A 97 -2.21 18.24 10.09
N PRO A 98 -2.67 19.51 10.18
CA PRO A 98 -3.52 20.10 9.16
C PRO A 98 -2.86 20.21 7.77
N GLU A 99 -1.53 20.18 7.71
CA GLU A 99 -0.77 20.32 6.46
C GLU A 99 -0.66 19.01 5.66
N LEU A 100 -1.22 17.91 6.16
CA LEU A 100 -1.17 16.64 5.46
C LEU A 100 -1.78 16.73 4.06
N LYS A 101 -1.04 16.20 3.11
CA LYS A 101 -1.45 15.97 1.73
C LYS A 101 -2.09 14.59 1.58
N GLN A 102 -2.80 14.41 0.49
CA GLN A 102 -3.31 13.11 0.09
C GLN A 102 -2.17 12.25 -0.46
N GLN A 103 -2.05 11.04 0.05
CA GLN A 103 -1.11 10.06 -0.47
C GLN A 103 -1.59 9.53 -1.82
N THR A 104 -0.69 9.43 -2.79
CA THR A 104 -0.93 8.76 -4.08
C THR A 104 -0.12 7.48 -4.14
N SER A 105 -0.78 6.38 -4.50
CA SER A 105 -0.17 5.05 -4.59
C SER A 105 -0.29 4.50 -6.00
N HIS A 106 0.81 3.97 -6.52
CA HIS A 106 0.92 3.25 -7.78
C HIS A 106 1.08 1.77 -7.48
N PHE A 107 0.18 0.97 -7.99
CA PHE A 107 0.18 -0.48 -7.81
C PHE A 107 0.30 -1.17 -9.17
N LEU A 108 1.25 -2.09 -9.28
CA LEU A 108 1.47 -2.95 -10.45
C LEU A 108 1.45 -4.40 -10.01
N SER A 109 0.67 -5.22 -10.69
CA SER A 109 0.69 -6.67 -10.48
C SER A 109 0.88 -7.42 -11.80
N GLY A 110 1.77 -8.41 -11.78
CA GLY A 110 1.99 -9.37 -12.86
C GLY A 110 1.63 -10.77 -12.38
N ARG A 111 0.91 -11.52 -13.20
CA ARG A 111 0.58 -12.93 -12.95
C ARG A 111 0.88 -13.75 -14.18
N TYR A 112 1.65 -14.80 -14.01
CA TYR A 112 1.85 -15.86 -14.99
C TYR A 112 1.21 -17.14 -14.48
N THR A 113 0.45 -17.82 -15.34
CA THR A 113 -0.19 -19.09 -15.04
C THR A 113 0.14 -20.08 -16.14
N PHE A 114 0.62 -21.26 -15.75
CA PHE A 114 0.78 -22.39 -16.63
C PHE A 114 0.07 -23.60 -16.03
N THR A 115 -0.75 -24.29 -16.86
CA THR A 115 -1.46 -25.49 -16.45
C THR A 115 -1.45 -26.50 -17.59
N ASN A 116 -0.86 -27.66 -17.35
CA ASN A 116 -0.85 -28.78 -18.27
C ASN A 116 -1.67 -29.93 -17.67
N THR A 117 -2.94 -29.99 -18.02
CA THR A 117 -3.88 -31.00 -17.50
C THR A 117 -3.48 -32.43 -17.87
N GLN A 118 -2.88 -32.63 -19.05
CA GLN A 118 -2.41 -33.96 -19.51
C GLN A 118 -1.28 -34.50 -18.65
N LYS A 119 -0.39 -33.61 -18.16
CA LYS A 119 0.75 -34.00 -17.29
C LYS A 119 0.46 -33.72 -15.81
N GLY A 120 -0.70 -33.15 -15.47
CA GLY A 120 -1.06 -32.75 -14.12
C GLY A 120 -0.18 -31.65 -13.54
N GLN A 121 0.48 -30.85 -14.37
CA GLN A 121 1.45 -29.82 -13.93
C GLN A 121 0.79 -28.45 -13.85
N SER A 122 1.13 -27.70 -12.81
CA SER A 122 0.70 -26.30 -12.65
C SER A 122 1.82 -25.41 -12.12
N LEU A 123 1.91 -24.20 -12.66
CA LEU A 123 2.84 -23.18 -12.21
C LEU A 123 2.09 -21.85 -12.11
N PHE A 124 2.21 -21.19 -10.96
CA PHE A 124 1.68 -19.85 -10.71
C PHE A 124 2.81 -18.97 -10.22
N ALA A 125 3.03 -17.86 -10.90
CA ALA A 125 3.96 -16.84 -10.47
C ALA A 125 3.22 -15.49 -10.40
N ASN A 126 3.34 -14.80 -9.27
CA ASN A 126 2.77 -13.48 -9.06
C ASN A 126 3.85 -12.52 -8.56
N ILE A 127 3.79 -11.31 -9.05
CA ILE A 127 4.59 -10.20 -8.55
C ILE A 127 3.67 -9.01 -8.30
N PHE A 128 3.88 -8.31 -7.18
CA PHE A 128 3.15 -7.12 -6.78
C PHE A 128 4.17 -6.05 -6.41
N LEU A 129 4.03 -4.90 -7.04
CA LEU A 129 4.85 -3.73 -6.80
C LEU A 129 3.94 -2.58 -6.35
N GLN A 130 4.37 -1.86 -5.34
CA GLN A 130 3.70 -0.64 -4.90
C GLN A 130 4.73 0.43 -4.60
N ALA A 131 4.44 1.65 -5.03
CA ALA A 131 5.18 2.84 -4.63
C ALA A 131 4.18 3.94 -4.27
N SER A 132 4.50 4.77 -3.28
CA SER A 132 3.64 5.87 -2.88
C SER A 132 4.41 7.17 -2.81
N GLN A 133 3.75 8.22 -3.30
CA GLN A 133 4.13 9.61 -3.13
C GLN A 133 3.31 10.22 -1.99
N ASP A 134 3.88 11.18 -1.27
CA ASP A 134 3.28 11.80 -0.09
C ASP A 134 2.78 10.74 0.91
N TYR A 135 3.53 9.66 1.12
CA TYR A 135 3.16 8.56 2.02
C TYR A 135 2.91 9.09 3.43
N ILE A 136 1.72 8.82 3.97
CA ILE A 136 1.35 9.27 5.31
C ILE A 136 1.96 8.30 6.33
N THR A 137 2.90 8.81 7.13
CA THR A 137 3.59 8.09 8.19
C THR A 137 3.66 8.94 9.45
N ASN A 138 4.15 8.38 10.55
CA ASN A 138 4.30 9.10 11.80
C ASN A 138 5.75 9.58 11.97
N ALA A 139 5.92 10.86 12.32
CA ALA A 139 7.15 11.39 12.89
C ALA A 139 7.09 11.25 14.41
N THR A 140 8.21 10.90 15.02
CA THR A 140 8.39 10.81 16.47
C THR A 140 9.36 11.87 16.93
N PHE A 141 8.92 12.73 17.86
CA PHE A 141 9.75 13.76 18.51
C PHE A 141 9.97 13.35 19.95
N ARG A 142 11.21 13.09 20.31
CA ARG A 142 11.60 12.79 21.70
C ARG A 142 12.13 14.06 22.33
N ALA A 143 11.50 14.48 23.43
CA ALA A 143 11.91 15.67 24.13
C ALA A 143 13.25 15.47 24.87
N SER A 144 14.24 16.32 24.60
CA SER A 144 15.50 16.38 25.33
C SER A 144 15.39 17.24 26.60
N GLN A 145 14.41 18.10 26.67
CA GLN A 145 14.04 18.96 27.80
C GLN A 145 12.54 19.21 27.80
N ASP A 146 12.01 19.73 28.89
CA ASP A 146 10.61 20.15 28.96
C ASP A 146 10.31 21.22 27.92
N SER A 147 9.28 21.01 27.11
CA SER A 147 8.88 21.92 26.04
C SER A 147 7.37 22.12 26.03
N VAL A 148 6.93 23.38 25.99
CA VAL A 148 5.50 23.70 25.80
C VAL A 148 5.14 23.50 24.33
N ILE A 149 4.24 22.57 24.03
CA ILE A 149 3.79 22.24 22.67
C ILE A 149 2.43 22.87 22.33
N GLN A 150 1.61 23.11 23.35
CA GLN A 150 0.33 23.80 23.23
C GLN A 150 0.02 24.43 24.58
N GLN A 151 -0.87 25.47 24.62
CA GLN A 151 -1.26 26.12 25.87
C GLN A 151 -1.76 25.11 26.90
N GLY A 152 -1.09 25.03 28.05
CA GLY A 152 -1.39 24.10 29.13
C GLY A 152 -0.86 22.68 28.96
N ILE A 153 -0.19 22.36 27.83
CA ILE A 153 0.38 21.04 27.58
C ILE A 153 1.90 21.14 27.43
N VAL A 154 2.60 20.45 28.32
CA VAL A 154 4.06 20.38 28.34
C VAL A 154 4.50 18.97 27.95
N LEU A 155 5.33 18.87 26.91
CA LEU A 155 6.05 17.66 26.58
C LEU A 155 7.25 17.54 27.53
N LYS A 156 7.16 16.61 28.48
CA LYS A 156 8.20 16.39 29.49
C LYS A 156 9.47 15.78 28.90
N GLN A 157 10.62 16.07 29.48
CA GLN A 157 11.87 15.43 29.13
C GLN A 157 11.73 13.91 29.11
N GLY A 158 12.19 13.26 28.02
CA GLY A 158 12.07 11.82 27.81
C GLY A 158 10.75 11.35 27.22
N SER A 159 9.69 12.17 27.24
CA SER A 159 8.41 11.88 26.56
C SER A 159 8.54 11.99 25.04
N GLN A 160 7.57 11.43 24.35
CA GLN A 160 7.49 11.43 22.89
C GLN A 160 6.21 12.11 22.42
N LEU A 161 6.32 12.84 21.33
CA LEU A 161 5.19 13.34 20.54
C LEU A 161 5.17 12.64 19.19
N ILE A 162 4.06 12.01 18.86
CA ILE A 162 3.82 11.41 17.54
C ILE A 162 2.93 12.35 16.73
N LYS A 163 3.39 12.67 15.50
CA LYS A 163 2.65 13.52 14.57
C LYS A 163 2.66 12.91 13.17
N PRO A 164 1.52 12.79 12.48
CA PRO A 164 1.50 12.31 11.11
C PRO A 164 2.13 13.33 10.16
N ILE A 165 2.94 12.85 9.22
CA ILE A 165 3.60 13.64 8.18
C ILE A 165 3.53 12.93 6.84
N ASN A 166 3.79 13.66 5.75
CA ASN A 166 4.01 13.07 4.44
C ASN A 166 5.51 12.91 4.19
N LEU A 167 5.91 11.71 3.77
CA LEU A 167 7.27 11.42 3.31
C LEU A 167 7.21 10.63 2.00
N ASP A 168 8.16 10.91 1.12
CA ASP A 168 8.35 10.11 -0.08
C ASP A 168 9.26 8.90 0.16
N GLY A 169 9.18 7.93 -0.75
CA GLY A 169 10.09 6.80 -0.74
C GLY A 169 9.51 5.48 -0.25
N TYR A 170 8.20 5.43 0.07
CA TYR A 170 7.54 4.15 0.32
C TYR A 170 7.56 3.29 -0.93
N LYS A 171 8.08 2.05 -0.80
CA LYS A 171 8.10 1.02 -1.84
C LYS A 171 7.81 -0.34 -1.24
N SER A 172 7.12 -1.18 -1.98
CA SER A 172 6.85 -2.56 -1.59
C SER A 172 6.92 -3.47 -2.81
N LEU A 173 7.58 -4.59 -2.66
CA LEU A 173 7.62 -5.68 -3.61
C LEU A 173 7.16 -6.95 -2.90
N ARG A 174 6.24 -7.69 -3.48
CA ARG A 174 5.90 -9.05 -3.05
C ARG A 174 5.88 -9.95 -4.26
N SER A 175 6.45 -11.14 -4.12
CA SER A 175 6.37 -12.18 -5.12
C SER A 175 5.98 -13.49 -4.49
N PHE A 176 5.26 -14.28 -5.25
CA PHE A 176 4.83 -15.62 -4.86
C PHE A 176 4.96 -16.54 -6.05
N PHE A 177 5.59 -17.68 -5.84
CA PHE A 177 5.79 -18.73 -6.80
C PHE A 177 5.23 -20.03 -6.25
N PHE A 178 4.47 -20.74 -7.06
CA PHE A 178 3.94 -22.06 -6.75
C PHE A 178 4.13 -22.97 -7.95
N PHE A 179 4.68 -24.14 -7.74
CA PHE A 179 4.83 -25.17 -8.75
C PHE A 179 4.34 -26.50 -8.21
N PHE A 180 3.50 -27.17 -8.98
CA PHE A 180 2.97 -28.49 -8.69
C PHE A 180 3.27 -29.42 -9.84
N MET A 181 3.77 -30.63 -9.54
CA MET A 181 3.89 -31.68 -10.52
C MET A 181 3.76 -33.08 -9.89
N PRO A 182 3.07 -34.02 -10.57
CA PRO A 182 3.13 -35.42 -10.21
C PRO A 182 4.45 -36.04 -10.69
N VAL A 183 5.08 -36.82 -9.82
CA VAL A 183 6.30 -37.57 -10.13
C VAL A 183 5.94 -39.07 -10.12
N LYS A 184 5.68 -39.61 -11.29
CA LYS A 184 5.18 -40.99 -11.46
C LYS A 184 6.12 -42.04 -10.92
N PHE A 185 7.43 -41.81 -11.01
CA PHE A 185 8.45 -42.73 -10.53
C PHE A 185 8.33 -43.04 -9.03
N ILE A 186 8.02 -42.01 -8.23
CA ILE A 186 7.86 -42.16 -6.77
C ILE A 186 6.40 -42.23 -6.35
N LYS A 187 5.45 -42.32 -7.31
CA LYS A 187 3.99 -42.30 -7.10
C LYS A 187 3.53 -41.18 -6.15
N SER A 188 4.13 -40.02 -6.29
CA SER A 188 3.91 -38.89 -5.38
C SER A 188 3.73 -37.59 -6.15
N ASN A 189 3.06 -36.63 -5.51
CA ASN A 189 2.92 -35.27 -6.01
C ASN A 189 3.91 -34.36 -5.26
N ILE A 190 4.61 -33.52 -6.00
CA ILE A 190 5.53 -32.54 -5.45
C ILE A 190 4.94 -31.15 -5.57
N ASN A 191 4.91 -30.41 -4.47
CA ASN A 191 4.53 -29.02 -4.39
C ASN A 191 5.76 -28.20 -3.96
N LEU A 192 6.10 -27.18 -4.74
CA LEU A 192 7.10 -26.19 -4.38
C LEU A 192 6.40 -24.83 -4.24
N ASN A 193 6.64 -24.14 -3.14
CA ASN A 193 6.21 -22.77 -2.98
C ASN A 193 7.39 -21.92 -2.50
N SER A 194 7.40 -20.67 -2.98
CA SER A 194 8.38 -19.69 -2.56
C SER A 194 7.73 -18.32 -2.56
N GLY A 195 8.02 -17.55 -1.54
CA GLY A 195 7.56 -16.16 -1.40
C GLY A 195 8.71 -15.25 -1.00
N PHE A 196 8.68 -14.05 -1.54
CA PHE A 196 9.58 -12.98 -1.16
C PHE A 196 8.79 -11.70 -0.98
N SER A 197 9.03 -10.99 0.10
CA SER A 197 8.53 -9.63 0.26
C SER A 197 9.64 -8.69 0.72
N TYR A 198 9.59 -7.49 0.18
CA TYR A 198 10.42 -6.37 0.56
C TYR A 198 9.53 -5.15 0.77
N SER A 199 9.77 -4.39 1.83
CA SER A 199 9.15 -3.08 1.99
C SER A 199 10.14 -2.08 2.55
N LYS A 200 10.14 -0.90 1.94
CA LYS A 200 10.87 0.28 2.35
C LYS A 200 9.89 1.27 2.94
N LEU A 201 10.03 1.54 4.24
CA LEU A 201 9.15 2.40 5.02
C LEU A 201 9.91 3.68 5.42
N PRO A 202 9.55 4.84 4.86
CA PRO A 202 10.11 6.10 5.32
C PRO A 202 9.52 6.47 6.69
N GLY A 203 10.33 7.04 7.54
CA GLY A 203 9.97 7.54 8.85
C GLY A 203 10.79 8.78 9.22
N GLN A 204 10.49 9.40 10.36
CA GLN A 204 11.23 10.55 10.85
C GLN A 204 11.32 10.51 12.38
N VAL A 205 12.52 10.76 12.90
CA VAL A 205 12.77 10.90 14.34
C VAL A 205 13.54 12.18 14.58
N ASN A 206 13.01 13.08 15.41
CA ASN A 206 13.62 14.37 15.73
C ASN A 206 14.04 15.17 14.49
N TYR A 207 13.14 15.27 13.47
CA TYR A 207 13.36 15.93 12.18
C TYR A 207 14.40 15.26 11.26
N VAL A 208 14.98 14.14 11.68
CA VAL A 208 15.92 13.36 10.84
C VAL A 208 15.14 12.24 10.17
N ASN A 209 15.17 12.22 8.84
CA ASN A 209 14.51 11.16 8.07
C ASN A 209 15.24 9.84 8.29
N SER A 210 14.46 8.79 8.46
CA SER A 210 14.92 7.43 8.63
C SER A 210 14.22 6.51 7.61
N VAL A 211 14.81 5.37 7.36
CA VAL A 211 14.24 4.36 6.47
C VAL A 211 14.36 3.00 7.15
N THR A 212 13.26 2.27 7.13
CA THR A 212 13.24 0.87 7.59
C THR A 212 13.04 -0.02 6.40
N ASP A 213 13.99 -0.93 6.16
CA ASP A 213 13.93 -1.95 5.13
C ASP A 213 13.56 -3.29 5.77
N ASN A 214 12.42 -3.88 5.35
CA ASN A 214 11.96 -5.17 5.81
C ASN A 214 12.03 -6.18 4.69
N TYR A 215 12.58 -7.36 4.98
CA TYR A 215 12.70 -8.50 4.07
C TYR A 215 12.04 -9.72 4.69
N THR A 216 11.25 -10.44 3.90
CA THR A 216 10.67 -11.71 4.31
C THR A 216 10.83 -12.73 3.19
N TYR A 217 11.34 -13.91 3.55
CA TYR A 217 11.50 -15.05 2.66
C TYR A 217 10.67 -16.21 3.21
N SER A 218 9.97 -16.90 2.33
CA SER A 218 9.28 -18.13 2.66
C SER A 218 9.53 -19.18 1.57
N THR A 219 9.82 -20.40 1.97
CA THR A 219 9.95 -21.53 1.06
C THR A 219 9.28 -22.74 1.67
N GLY A 220 8.64 -23.56 0.85
CA GLY A 220 8.02 -24.79 1.28
C GLY A 220 8.09 -25.85 0.20
N VAL A 221 8.30 -27.08 0.63
CA VAL A 221 8.25 -28.28 -0.20
C VAL A 221 7.24 -29.21 0.42
N GLY A 222 6.27 -29.65 -0.36
CA GLY A 222 5.31 -30.67 0.04
C GLY A 222 5.43 -31.90 -0.86
N VAL A 223 5.40 -33.07 -0.26
CA VAL A 223 5.32 -34.34 -1.00
C VAL A 223 4.12 -35.10 -0.48
N ALA A 224 3.21 -35.45 -1.38
CA ALA A 224 2.04 -36.25 -1.06
C ALA A 224 2.07 -37.55 -1.89
N SER A 225 2.12 -38.70 -1.22
CA SER A 225 1.99 -40.01 -1.85
C SER A 225 0.53 -40.29 -2.22
N ASN A 226 0.33 -40.89 -3.39
CA ASN A 226 -0.99 -41.39 -3.83
C ASN A 226 -1.22 -42.80 -3.34
#